data_dbd8adadb10b73b4d8a038598dd6be93
#
_entry.id   dbd8adadb10b73b4d8a038598dd6be93
#
_cell.length_a   1.000
_cell.length_b   1.000
_cell.length_c   1.000
_cell.angle_alpha   90.00
_cell.angle_beta   90.00
_cell.angle_gamma   90.00
#
_symmetry.space_group_name_H-M   'P 1'
#
loop_
_entity.id
_entity.type
_entity.pdbx_description
1 polymer ?
#
loop_
_entity_poly.entity_id
_entity_poly.type
_entity_poly.pdbx_seq_one_letter_code
_entity_poly.pdbx_strand_id
1 'polypeptide(L)'
;MRRILFALTLFATPAQAAELVLFEFDGCLWCEQWKNDVGPYYHDTAEGQAAPLRVVDLFDKRPKHLRRIRPVRATPTFVLVDKGRELGRITGYTGPREFWIDFGKMLDGIEPSQQP
;
A
#
# COMPACT_ATOMS: atom_id res chain seq x y z
N MET A 1 -47.55 23.82 -13.40
CA MET A 1 -46.24 23.40 -13.94
C MET A 1 -45.39 22.85 -12.81
N ARG A 2 -45.19 21.55 -12.82
CA ARG A 2 -44.44 20.86 -11.79
C ARG A 2 -42.96 20.88 -12.20
N ARG A 3 -42.12 21.68 -11.52
CA ARG A 3 -40.65 21.65 -11.73
C ARG A 3 -40.10 20.41 -11.02
N ILE A 4 -39.70 19.41 -11.80
CA ILE A 4 -39.00 18.24 -11.30
C ILE A 4 -37.57 18.67 -11.11
N LEU A 5 -37.17 18.90 -9.85
CA LEU A 5 -35.76 19.07 -9.47
C LEU A 5 -35.10 17.70 -9.45
N PHE A 6 -34.31 17.39 -10.49
CA PHE A 6 -33.40 16.27 -10.45
C PHE A 6 -32.27 16.61 -9.46
N ALA A 7 -32.35 16.03 -8.28
CA ALA A 7 -31.21 16.06 -7.36
C ALA A 7 -30.07 15.22 -7.96
N LEU A 8 -29.03 15.88 -8.46
CA LEU A 8 -27.82 15.22 -8.92
C LEU A 8 -27.07 14.76 -7.68
N THR A 9 -27.25 13.50 -7.29
CA THR A 9 -26.44 12.88 -6.25
C THR A 9 -25.04 12.65 -6.79
N LEU A 10 -24.11 13.52 -6.43
CA LEU A 10 -22.68 13.33 -6.69
C LEU A 10 -22.16 12.23 -5.74
N PHE A 11 -21.95 11.04 -6.30
CA PHE A 11 -21.22 9.99 -5.60
C PHE A 11 -19.72 10.34 -5.67
N ALA A 12 -19.21 10.91 -4.57
CA ALA A 12 -17.76 11.05 -4.42
C ALA A 12 -17.16 9.65 -4.21
N THR A 13 -16.44 9.11 -5.20
CA THR A 13 -15.60 7.93 -5.01
C THR A 13 -14.48 8.32 -4.04
N PRO A 14 -14.29 7.59 -2.91
CA PRO A 14 -13.16 7.87 -2.04
C PRO A 14 -11.87 7.67 -2.82
N ALA A 15 -11.07 8.73 -2.97
CA ALA A 15 -9.73 8.62 -3.52
C ALA A 15 -8.90 7.75 -2.56
N GLN A 16 -8.30 6.68 -3.08
CA GLN A 16 -7.32 5.91 -2.32
C GLN A 16 -6.15 6.81 -1.97
N ALA A 17 -5.94 7.10 -0.67
CA ALA A 17 -4.87 7.98 -0.22
C ALA A 17 -3.51 7.32 -0.39
N ALA A 18 -3.38 6.00 -0.11
CA ALA A 18 -2.11 5.28 -0.16
C ALA A 18 -2.30 3.81 -0.50
N GLU A 19 -1.24 3.18 -0.95
CA GLU A 19 -1.14 1.72 -1.06
C GLU A 19 0.22 1.24 -0.55
N LEU A 20 0.26 0.02 -0.02
CA LEU A 20 1.51 -0.65 0.31
C LEU A 20 1.87 -1.58 -0.84
N VAL A 21 3.02 -1.34 -1.47
CA VAL A 21 3.51 -2.15 -2.59
C VAL A 21 4.55 -3.12 -2.08
N LEU A 22 4.25 -4.42 -2.19
CA LEU A 22 5.21 -5.47 -1.90
C LEU A 22 5.91 -5.89 -3.20
N PHE A 23 7.21 -5.64 -3.26
CA PHE A 23 8.07 -6.17 -4.32
C PHE A 23 8.59 -7.53 -3.91
N GLU A 24 8.33 -8.52 -4.74
CA GLU A 24 8.71 -9.91 -4.53
C GLU A 24 9.24 -10.56 -5.81
N PHE A 25 9.71 -11.79 -5.72
CA PHE A 25 9.92 -12.68 -6.87
C PHE A 25 9.74 -14.13 -6.43
N ASP A 26 9.55 -15.02 -7.40
CA ASP A 26 9.43 -16.45 -7.15
C ASP A 26 10.68 -17.02 -6.47
N GLY A 27 10.48 -17.75 -5.37
CA GLY A 27 11.56 -18.32 -4.58
C GLY A 27 12.08 -17.44 -3.46
N CYS A 28 11.51 -16.28 -3.25
CA CYS A 28 11.83 -15.42 -2.13
C CYS A 28 11.25 -15.97 -0.83
N LEU A 29 12.10 -16.60 0.01
CA LEU A 29 11.67 -17.24 1.26
C LEU A 29 11.04 -16.24 2.25
N TRP A 30 11.65 -15.09 2.40
CA TRP A 30 11.16 -14.06 3.33
C TRP A 30 9.88 -13.39 2.84
N CYS A 31 9.65 -13.33 1.52
CA CYS A 31 8.38 -12.92 0.93
C CYS A 31 7.27 -13.90 1.31
N GLU A 32 7.54 -15.19 1.17
CA GLU A 32 6.59 -16.25 1.55
C GLU A 32 6.33 -16.24 3.06
N GLN A 33 7.36 -16.00 3.87
CA GLN A 33 7.20 -15.92 5.32
C GLN A 33 6.27 -14.77 5.71
N TRP A 34 6.46 -13.59 5.12
CA TRP A 34 5.55 -12.47 5.35
C TRP A 34 4.11 -12.79 4.93
N LYS A 35 3.94 -13.40 3.77
CA LYS A 35 2.62 -13.80 3.27
C LYS A 35 1.92 -14.78 4.21
N ASN A 36 2.67 -15.67 4.87
CA ASN A 36 2.12 -16.60 5.84
C ASN A 36 1.82 -15.92 7.19
N ASP A 37 2.70 -15.06 7.65
CA ASP A 37 2.60 -14.44 8.98
C ASP A 37 1.62 -13.27 9.02
N VAL A 38 1.63 -12.44 8.00
CA VAL A 38 0.92 -11.15 7.95
C VAL A 38 -0.17 -11.12 6.89
N GLY A 39 0.10 -11.73 5.74
CA GLY A 39 -0.77 -11.67 4.57
C GLY A 39 -2.24 -11.96 4.86
N PRO A 40 -2.58 -13.06 5.56
CA PRO A 40 -3.97 -13.43 5.81
C PRO A 40 -4.75 -12.40 6.66
N TYR A 41 -4.04 -11.62 7.47
CA TYR A 41 -4.63 -10.66 8.40
C TYR A 41 -4.47 -9.21 7.96
N TYR A 42 -3.66 -8.95 6.95
CA TYR A 42 -3.29 -7.60 6.54
C TYR A 42 -4.51 -6.70 6.30
N HIS A 43 -5.48 -7.16 5.53
CA HIS A 43 -6.67 -6.38 5.19
C HIS A 43 -7.70 -6.27 6.31
N ASP A 44 -7.57 -7.10 7.36
CA ASP A 44 -8.43 -7.05 8.53
C ASP A 44 -7.99 -5.96 9.53
N THR A 45 -6.81 -5.40 9.35
CA THR A 45 -6.26 -4.34 10.20
C THR A 45 -6.64 -2.97 9.70
N ALA A 46 -6.71 -1.98 10.60
CA ALA A 46 -6.93 -0.58 10.22
C ALA A 46 -5.81 -0.07 9.30
N GLU A 47 -4.57 -0.46 9.58
CA GLU A 47 -3.39 -0.10 8.79
C GLU A 47 -3.47 -0.66 7.36
N GLY A 48 -3.84 -1.93 7.21
CA GLY A 48 -4.00 -2.56 5.91
C GLY A 48 -5.16 -1.97 5.09
N GLN A 49 -6.20 -1.49 5.76
CA GLN A 49 -7.31 -0.78 5.11
C GLN A 49 -6.91 0.63 4.68
N ALA A 50 -6.08 1.30 5.48
CA ALA A 50 -5.55 2.62 5.14
C ALA A 50 -4.62 2.58 3.92
N ALA A 51 -3.89 1.48 3.73
CA ALA A 51 -2.98 1.28 2.62
C ALA A 51 -3.16 -0.15 2.05
N PRO A 52 -4.12 -0.37 1.15
CA PRO A 52 -4.33 -1.68 0.53
C PRO A 52 -3.05 -2.22 -0.12
N LEU A 53 -2.88 -3.55 -0.05
CA LEU A 53 -1.70 -4.23 -0.56
C LEU A 53 -1.76 -4.37 -2.08
N ARG A 54 -0.65 -4.02 -2.74
CA ARG A 54 -0.36 -4.34 -4.13
C ARG A 54 0.91 -5.17 -4.22
N VAL A 55 0.86 -6.32 -4.85
CA VAL A 55 2.02 -7.19 -5.06
C VAL A 55 2.55 -6.97 -6.46
N VAL A 56 3.86 -6.73 -6.57
CA VAL A 56 4.55 -6.50 -7.84
C VAL A 56 5.77 -7.41 -7.90
N ASP A 57 5.93 -8.15 -9.00
CA ASP A 57 7.15 -8.92 -9.23
C ASP A 57 8.29 -7.95 -9.54
N LEU A 58 9.44 -8.17 -8.90
CA LEU A 58 10.62 -7.31 -9.04
C LEU A 58 11.14 -7.26 -10.48
N PHE A 59 10.97 -8.35 -11.22
CA PHE A 59 11.47 -8.47 -12.60
C PHE A 59 10.46 -8.09 -13.67
N ASP A 60 9.19 -7.87 -13.28
CA ASP A 60 8.17 -7.40 -14.20
C ASP A 60 8.32 -5.90 -14.48
N LYS A 61 7.76 -5.50 -15.62
CA LYS A 61 7.66 -4.08 -15.92
C LYS A 61 6.83 -3.37 -14.84
N ARG A 62 7.42 -2.34 -14.26
CA ARG A 62 6.79 -1.55 -13.21
C ARG A 62 5.51 -0.86 -13.72
N PRO A 63 4.39 -0.93 -12.97
CA PRO A 63 3.18 -0.16 -13.31
C PRO A 63 3.48 1.33 -13.45
N LYS A 64 2.74 2.01 -14.35
CA LYS A 64 2.99 3.43 -14.67
C LYS A 64 2.98 4.34 -13.45
N HIS A 65 2.04 4.14 -12.52
CA HIS A 65 1.91 4.96 -11.33
C HIS A 65 3.03 4.75 -10.30
N LEU A 66 3.88 3.71 -10.49
CA LEU A 66 5.01 3.40 -9.62
C LEU A 66 6.37 3.80 -10.23
N ARG A 67 6.38 4.47 -11.37
CA ARG A 67 7.63 4.80 -12.08
C ARG A 67 8.54 5.76 -11.33
N ARG A 68 7.97 6.59 -10.45
CA ARG A 68 8.73 7.61 -9.71
C ARG A 68 9.34 7.12 -8.41
N ILE A 69 8.99 5.92 -7.96
CA ILE A 69 9.60 5.38 -6.76
C ILE A 69 11.05 4.98 -7.03
N ARG A 70 11.86 5.07 -6.00
CA ARG A 70 13.29 4.73 -6.10
C ARG A 70 13.50 3.27 -6.51
N PRO A 71 14.66 2.89 -7.06
CA PRO A 71 14.98 1.51 -7.40
C PRO A 71 14.78 0.58 -6.20
N VAL A 72 14.29 -0.63 -6.48
CA VAL A 72 14.15 -1.72 -5.51
C VAL A 72 15.15 -2.80 -5.88
N ARG A 73 16.02 -3.18 -4.94
CA ARG A 73 17.17 -4.08 -5.19
C ARG A 73 17.15 -5.34 -4.34
N ALA A 74 16.20 -5.46 -3.45
CA ALA A 74 16.07 -6.60 -2.55
C ALA A 74 14.60 -6.96 -2.36
N THR A 75 14.32 -8.20 -1.99
CA THR A 75 12.97 -8.67 -1.68
C THR A 75 12.94 -9.40 -0.33
N PRO A 76 11.85 -9.28 0.41
CA PRO A 76 10.74 -8.35 0.15
C PRO A 76 11.16 -6.90 0.38
N THR A 77 10.61 -5.98 -0.40
CA THR A 77 10.64 -4.55 -0.10
C THR A 77 9.21 -4.04 -0.12
N PHE A 78 8.83 -3.37 0.94
CA PHE A 78 7.50 -2.78 1.09
C PHE A 78 7.62 -1.27 0.92
N VAL A 79 6.94 -0.72 -0.07
CA VAL A 79 6.97 0.71 -0.35
C VAL A 79 5.58 1.30 -0.13
N LEU A 80 5.47 2.25 0.78
CA LEU A 80 4.25 3.01 0.96
C LEU A 80 4.22 4.12 -0.08
N VAL A 81 3.18 4.11 -0.92
CA VAL A 81 3.03 5.01 -2.06
C VAL A 81 1.71 5.76 -1.96
N ASP A 82 1.74 7.07 -2.15
CA ASP A 82 0.56 7.90 -2.28
C ASP A 82 0.71 8.82 -3.50
N LYS A 83 -0.28 8.76 -4.40
CA LYS A 83 -0.29 9.56 -5.63
C LYS A 83 1.01 9.44 -6.45
N GLY A 84 1.53 8.23 -6.53
CA GLY A 84 2.76 7.92 -7.26
C GLY A 84 4.05 8.30 -6.55
N ARG A 85 3.99 8.81 -5.31
CA ARG A 85 5.17 9.21 -4.54
C ARG A 85 5.47 8.21 -3.43
N GLU A 86 6.74 7.89 -3.28
CA GLU A 86 7.21 7.07 -2.19
C GLU A 86 7.21 7.88 -0.89
N LEU A 87 6.47 7.40 0.13
CA LEU A 87 6.41 8.00 1.45
C LEU A 87 7.36 7.33 2.44
N GLY A 88 7.71 6.09 2.20
CA GLY A 88 8.62 5.31 3.03
C GLY A 88 8.77 3.90 2.51
N ARG A 89 9.74 3.16 3.04
CA ARG A 89 9.92 1.74 2.69
C ARG A 89 10.47 0.93 3.84
N ILE A 90 10.17 -0.36 3.80
CA ILE A 90 10.76 -1.38 4.65
C ILE A 90 11.48 -2.34 3.73
N THR A 91 12.78 -2.53 3.91
CA THR A 91 13.57 -3.51 3.15
C THR A 91 13.82 -4.73 4.00
N GLY A 92 13.40 -5.89 3.49
CA GLY A 92 13.50 -7.15 4.20
C GLY A 92 12.31 -7.42 5.13
N TYR A 93 12.34 -8.58 5.76
CA TYR A 93 11.33 -9.01 6.72
C TYR A 93 11.99 -9.78 7.85
N THR A 94 11.77 -9.34 9.08
CA THR A 94 12.38 -9.90 10.29
C THR A 94 11.36 -10.40 11.30
N GLY A 95 10.10 -10.36 10.95
CA GLY A 95 9.00 -10.86 11.79
C GLY A 95 7.80 -9.91 11.81
N PRO A 96 6.63 -10.41 12.25
CA PRO A 96 5.39 -9.62 12.21
C PRO A 96 5.43 -8.42 13.14
N ARG A 97 6.05 -8.52 14.31
CA ARG A 97 6.13 -7.41 15.27
C ARG A 97 6.88 -6.22 14.65
N GLU A 98 8.06 -6.45 14.13
CA GLU A 98 8.91 -5.42 13.52
C GLU A 98 8.22 -4.80 12.30
N PHE A 99 7.58 -5.63 11.48
CA PHE A 99 6.82 -5.16 10.32
C PHE A 99 5.73 -4.15 10.74
N TRP A 100 4.91 -4.51 11.71
CA TRP A 100 3.81 -3.64 12.14
C TRP A 100 4.29 -2.35 12.81
N ILE A 101 5.38 -2.40 13.56
CA ILE A 101 6.00 -1.21 14.15
C ILE A 101 6.47 -0.27 13.05
N ASP A 102 7.24 -0.77 12.10
CA ASP A 102 7.80 0.05 11.02
C ASP A 102 6.71 0.59 10.08
N PHE A 103 5.74 -0.25 9.75
CA PHE A 103 4.61 0.16 8.91
C PHE A 103 3.76 1.23 9.60
N GLY A 104 3.48 1.05 10.88
CA GLY A 104 2.76 2.05 11.67
C GLY A 104 3.47 3.41 11.67
N LYS A 105 4.78 3.42 11.81
CA LYS A 105 5.58 4.67 11.71
C LYS A 105 5.48 5.33 10.34
N MET A 106 5.49 4.54 9.28
CA MET A 106 5.31 5.08 7.91
C MET A 106 3.94 5.73 7.74
N LEU A 107 2.89 5.06 8.24
CA LEU A 107 1.52 5.59 8.17
C LEU A 107 1.35 6.87 8.99
N ASP A 108 1.98 6.96 10.15
CA ASP A 108 1.94 8.15 11.01
C ASP A 108 2.59 9.38 10.35
N GLY A 109 3.49 9.15 9.41
CA GLY A 109 4.10 10.20 8.61
C GLY A 109 3.21 10.76 7.50
N ILE A 110 2.01 10.17 7.26
CA ILE A 110 1.06 10.68 6.29
C ILE A 110 0.34 11.90 6.88
N GLU A 111 0.31 13.00 6.12
CA GLU A 111 -0.42 14.20 6.51
C GLU A 111 -1.90 13.89 6.80
N PRO A 112 -2.51 14.46 7.87
CA PRO A 112 -3.91 14.17 8.23
C PRO A 112 -4.91 14.40 7.09
N SER A 113 -4.64 15.34 6.19
CA SER A 113 -5.46 15.61 5.00
C SER A 113 -5.45 14.47 3.99
N GLN A 114 -4.51 13.54 4.07
CA GLN A 114 -4.35 12.37 3.20
C GLN A 114 -4.88 11.08 3.84
N GLN A 115 -5.25 11.14 5.09
CA GLN A 115 -5.86 10.00 5.81
C GLN A 115 -7.35 9.94 5.46
N PRO A 116 -7.89 8.73 5.21
CA PRO A 116 -9.32 8.57 4.95
C PRO A 116 -10.19 8.91 6.16
#